data_294f9943caa10d7595710facc36fb718
#
_entry.id   294f9943caa10d7595710facc36fb718
#
_cell.length_a   1.000
_cell.length_b   1.000
_cell.length_c   1.000
_cell.angle_alpha   90.00
_cell.angle_beta   90.00
_cell.angle_gamma   90.00
#
_symmetry.space_group_name_H-M   'P 1'
#
loop_
_entity.id
_entity.type
_entity.pdbx_description
1 polymer ?
#
loop_
_entity_poly.entity_id
_entity_poly.type
_entity_poly.pdbx_seq_one_letter_code
_entity_poly.pdbx_strand_id
1 'polypeptide(L)'
;MTGPTKEVSLNDHQCLSRGAFVKISVVAGVGLTLGVAWRATKKPSPPFSDAAFVPNAYLRIDTDGSITILVDKAEMGQGVSTALPQMIAEELDVPWADVAFEFASAHDAYGMMVTGGSTAVMESWEPLRQAGATARWMLREA
;
A
#
# COMPACT_ATOMS: atom_id res chain seq x y z
N MET A 1 -40.70 -40.57 29.32
CA MET A 1 -39.28 -40.53 29.72
C MET A 1 -38.68 -39.23 29.15
N THR A 2 -38.73 -38.20 29.96
CA THR A 2 -38.25 -36.84 29.64
C THR A 2 -36.87 -36.70 30.28
N GLY A 3 -35.83 -36.60 29.45
CA GLY A 3 -34.46 -36.29 29.90
C GLY A 3 -34.30 -34.81 30.23
N PRO A 4 -33.45 -34.44 31.17
CA PRO A 4 -33.34 -33.05 31.61
C PRO A 4 -32.51 -32.21 30.62
N THR A 5 -33.11 -31.12 30.16
CA THR A 5 -32.45 -30.04 29.47
C THR A 5 -31.41 -29.37 30.37
N LYS A 6 -30.17 -29.42 29.97
CA LYS A 6 -29.06 -28.73 30.64
C LYS A 6 -29.13 -27.25 30.28
N GLU A 7 -29.61 -26.41 31.19
CA GLU A 7 -29.51 -24.95 31.09
C GLU A 7 -28.03 -24.56 31.12
N VAL A 8 -27.60 -23.92 30.06
CA VAL A 8 -26.28 -23.27 30.01
C VAL A 8 -26.39 -21.93 30.75
N SER A 9 -25.90 -21.88 31.98
CA SER A 9 -25.80 -20.65 32.76
C SER A 9 -24.75 -19.72 32.12
N LEU A 10 -25.23 -18.64 31.53
CA LEU A 10 -24.43 -17.53 30.95
C LEU A 10 -24.05 -16.49 32.03
N ASN A 11 -23.48 -16.90 33.16
CA ASN A 11 -23.04 -15.94 34.15
C ASN A 11 -21.77 -16.43 34.89
N ASP A 12 -20.67 -16.45 34.11
CA ASP A 12 -19.36 -16.50 34.76
C ASP A 12 -18.54 -15.31 34.21
N HIS A 13 -18.82 -14.12 34.74
CA HIS A 13 -17.92 -12.98 34.66
C HIS A 13 -16.71 -13.30 35.50
N GLN A 14 -15.76 -14.04 34.93
CA GLN A 14 -14.45 -14.24 35.55
C GLN A 14 -13.76 -12.87 35.65
N CYS A 15 -13.95 -12.21 36.77
CA CYS A 15 -13.23 -11.01 37.13
C CYS A 15 -11.73 -11.36 37.20
N LEU A 16 -10.96 -10.96 36.19
CA LEU A 16 -9.52 -11.11 36.16
C LEU A 16 -8.92 -10.42 37.38
N SER A 17 -8.17 -11.17 38.20
CA SER A 17 -7.48 -10.60 39.36
C SER A 17 -6.49 -9.53 38.85
N ARG A 18 -6.24 -8.49 39.68
CA ARG A 18 -5.27 -7.43 39.35
C ARG A 18 -3.91 -7.98 38.93
N GLY A 19 -3.46 -9.06 39.56
CA GLY A 19 -2.20 -9.73 39.23
C GLY A 19 -2.24 -10.45 37.86
N ALA A 20 -3.38 -11.05 37.49
CA ALA A 20 -3.56 -11.66 36.17
C ALA A 20 -3.60 -10.61 35.07
N PHE A 21 -4.29 -9.48 35.31
CA PHE A 21 -4.33 -8.36 34.37
C PHE A 21 -2.93 -7.79 34.12
N VAL A 22 -2.14 -7.53 35.15
CA VAL A 22 -0.77 -7.03 35.00
C VAL A 22 0.11 -8.02 34.25
N LYS A 23 0.03 -9.32 34.54
CA LYS A 23 0.80 -10.33 33.80
C LYS A 23 0.42 -10.40 32.32
N ILE A 24 -0.87 -10.34 32.01
CA ILE A 24 -1.35 -10.32 30.60
C ILE A 24 -0.88 -9.05 29.90
N SER A 25 -0.94 -7.89 30.56
CA SER A 25 -0.49 -6.62 30.00
C SER A 25 1.01 -6.61 29.71
N VAL A 26 1.84 -7.19 30.59
CA VAL A 26 3.29 -7.30 30.37
C VAL A 26 3.60 -8.21 29.18
N VAL A 27 2.95 -9.37 29.11
CA VAL A 27 3.15 -10.31 27.99
C VAL A 27 2.69 -9.71 26.66
N ALA A 28 1.53 -9.04 26.67
CA ALA A 28 1.04 -8.34 25.48
C ALA A 28 1.96 -7.18 25.08
N GLY A 29 2.49 -6.42 26.04
CA GLY A 29 3.44 -5.34 25.81
C GLY A 29 4.75 -5.83 25.18
N VAL A 30 5.32 -6.91 25.68
CA VAL A 30 6.53 -7.53 25.11
C VAL A 30 6.25 -8.10 23.72
N GLY A 31 5.10 -8.76 23.52
CA GLY A 31 4.70 -9.26 22.21
C GLY A 31 4.53 -8.13 21.17
N LEU A 32 3.95 -7.01 21.58
CA LEU A 32 3.78 -5.83 20.72
C LEU A 32 5.12 -5.21 20.35
N THR A 33 6.03 -5.03 21.30
CA THR A 33 7.36 -4.46 21.06
C THR A 33 8.21 -5.35 20.17
N LEU A 34 8.19 -6.66 20.36
CA LEU A 34 8.86 -7.63 19.50
C LEU A 34 8.26 -7.63 18.08
N GLY A 35 6.93 -7.55 17.97
CA GLY A 35 6.25 -7.47 16.67
C GLY A 35 6.59 -6.20 15.90
N VAL A 36 6.68 -5.06 16.56
CA VAL A 36 7.09 -3.79 15.95
C VAL A 36 8.57 -3.82 15.56
N ALA A 37 9.44 -4.35 16.42
CA ALA A 37 10.87 -4.50 16.10
C ALA A 37 11.10 -5.45 14.91
N TRP A 38 10.36 -6.56 14.83
CA TRP A 38 10.44 -7.49 13.70
C TRP A 38 10.00 -6.83 12.38
N ARG A 39 8.96 -5.99 12.42
CA ARG A 39 8.49 -5.26 11.24
C ARG A 39 9.48 -4.17 10.82
N ALA A 40 10.11 -3.51 11.76
CA ALA A 40 11.11 -2.47 11.50
C ALA A 40 12.43 -3.02 10.90
N THR A 41 12.77 -4.29 11.17
CA THR A 41 13.99 -4.92 10.63
C THR A 41 13.79 -5.55 9.24
N LYS A 42 12.56 -5.73 8.77
CA LYS A 42 12.33 -6.10 7.37
C LYS A 42 12.64 -4.87 6.51
N LYS A 43 13.80 -4.88 5.82
CA LYS A 43 14.02 -3.97 4.70
C LYS A 43 12.81 -4.09 3.77
N PRO A 44 12.15 -2.98 3.40
CA PRO A 44 11.12 -3.03 2.38
C PRO A 44 11.73 -3.69 1.14
N SER A 45 11.10 -4.76 0.67
CA SER A 45 11.45 -5.35 -0.62
C SER A 45 11.27 -4.25 -1.67
N PRO A 46 12.15 -4.15 -2.67
CA PRO A 46 11.89 -3.24 -3.78
C PRO A 46 10.48 -3.57 -4.33
N PRO A 47 9.69 -2.55 -4.68
CA PRO A 47 8.31 -2.76 -5.12
C PRO A 47 8.19 -3.56 -6.42
N PHE A 48 9.32 -3.95 -7.04
CA PHE A 48 9.35 -4.54 -8.38
C PHE A 48 10.21 -5.81 -8.45
N SER A 49 9.88 -6.71 -9.38
CA SER A 49 10.70 -7.88 -9.70
C SER A 49 11.92 -7.47 -10.56
N ASP A 50 13.03 -8.19 -10.42
CA ASP A 50 14.29 -7.91 -11.13
C ASP A 50 14.21 -8.01 -12.68
N ALA A 51 13.08 -8.46 -13.23
CA ALA A 51 12.92 -8.69 -14.67
C ALA A 51 12.15 -7.56 -15.40
N ALA A 52 11.64 -6.56 -14.68
CA ALA A 52 10.87 -5.46 -15.25
C ALA A 52 11.75 -4.23 -15.48
N PHE A 53 11.46 -3.47 -16.53
CA PHE A 53 12.01 -2.13 -16.70
C PHE A 53 11.31 -1.16 -15.74
N VAL A 54 12.06 -0.60 -14.82
CA VAL A 54 11.56 0.30 -13.77
C VAL A 54 12.32 1.62 -13.85
N PRO A 55 11.90 2.54 -14.71
CA PRO A 55 12.58 3.83 -14.90
C PRO A 55 12.49 4.74 -13.67
N ASN A 56 11.46 4.56 -12.84
CA ASN A 56 11.21 5.34 -11.62
C ASN A 56 10.26 4.57 -10.69
N ALA A 57 9.96 5.14 -9.52
CA ALA A 57 9.10 4.50 -8.51
C ALA A 57 7.62 4.37 -8.92
N TYR A 58 7.17 5.12 -9.92
CA TYR A 58 5.76 5.19 -10.31
C TYR A 58 5.40 4.31 -11.51
N LEU A 59 6.37 3.77 -12.23
CA LEU A 59 6.15 3.06 -13.49
C LEU A 59 6.94 1.75 -13.55
N ARG A 60 6.23 0.69 -13.92
CA ARG A 60 6.79 -0.62 -14.26
C ARG A 60 6.33 -1.03 -15.66
N ILE A 61 7.25 -1.48 -16.48
CA ILE A 61 6.96 -2.08 -17.77
C ILE A 61 7.55 -3.49 -17.77
N ASP A 62 6.68 -4.48 -17.87
CA ASP A 62 7.09 -5.88 -17.84
C ASP A 62 7.58 -6.34 -19.25
N THR A 63 8.27 -7.47 -19.32
CA THR A 63 8.86 -7.97 -20.56
C THR A 63 7.84 -8.37 -21.63
N ASP A 64 6.60 -8.56 -21.27
CA ASP A 64 5.47 -8.79 -22.18
C ASP A 64 4.87 -7.49 -22.73
N GLY A 65 5.38 -6.32 -22.30
CA GLY A 65 4.89 -5.01 -22.69
C GLY A 65 3.77 -4.47 -21.81
N SER A 66 3.35 -5.19 -20.77
CA SER A 66 2.32 -4.70 -19.85
C SER A 66 2.85 -3.51 -19.03
N ILE A 67 2.02 -2.48 -18.91
CA ILE A 67 2.36 -1.22 -18.24
C ILE A 67 1.56 -1.13 -16.94
N THR A 68 2.25 -1.01 -15.82
CA THR A 68 1.64 -0.82 -14.50
C THR A 68 2.11 0.49 -13.89
N ILE A 69 1.16 1.34 -13.50
CA ILE A 69 1.43 2.60 -12.82
C ILE A 69 1.11 2.46 -11.33
N LEU A 70 2.02 2.93 -10.49
CA LEU A 70 1.88 2.87 -9.04
C LEU A 70 1.38 4.19 -8.50
N VAL A 71 0.23 4.14 -7.82
CA VAL A 71 -0.46 5.30 -7.25
C VAL A 71 -0.14 5.39 -5.76
N ASP A 72 0.51 6.46 -5.35
CA ASP A 72 0.94 6.72 -3.96
C ASP A 72 -0.12 7.42 -3.10
N LYS A 73 -1.30 7.70 -3.65
CA LYS A 73 -2.42 8.35 -2.97
C LYS A 73 -3.57 7.36 -2.80
N ALA A 74 -4.27 7.43 -1.65
CA ALA A 74 -5.43 6.57 -1.38
C ALA A 74 -6.67 7.03 -2.15
N GLU A 75 -7.43 6.08 -2.71
CA GLU A 75 -8.73 6.33 -3.32
C GLU A 75 -9.81 6.39 -2.24
N MET A 76 -10.61 7.46 -2.26
CA MET A 76 -11.73 7.70 -1.36
C MET A 76 -13.00 8.11 -2.14
N GLY A 77 -13.03 7.85 -3.44
CA GLY A 77 -14.07 8.30 -4.36
C GLY A 77 -13.76 9.63 -5.07
N GLN A 78 -12.52 10.17 -4.90
CA GLN A 78 -12.09 11.42 -5.55
C GLN A 78 -11.44 11.19 -6.93
N GLY A 79 -11.24 9.94 -7.36
CA GLY A 79 -10.80 9.60 -8.70
C GLY A 79 -9.28 9.64 -8.92
N VAL A 80 -8.45 9.56 -7.88
CA VAL A 80 -6.98 9.52 -8.03
C VAL A 80 -6.51 8.27 -8.75
N SER A 81 -7.22 7.15 -8.60
CA SER A 81 -6.96 5.90 -9.33
C SER A 81 -7.12 6.01 -10.86
N THR A 82 -7.74 7.07 -11.33
CA THR A 82 -7.86 7.40 -12.76
C THR A 82 -6.97 8.58 -13.12
N ALA A 83 -7.09 9.68 -12.38
CA ALA A 83 -6.43 10.93 -12.75
C ALA A 83 -4.89 10.84 -12.70
N LEU A 84 -4.33 10.21 -11.67
CA LEU A 84 -2.87 10.14 -11.53
C LEU A 84 -2.22 9.21 -12.57
N PRO A 85 -2.73 7.99 -12.83
CA PRO A 85 -2.17 7.17 -13.90
C PRO A 85 -2.30 7.79 -15.29
N GLN A 86 -3.37 8.54 -15.57
CA GLN A 86 -3.53 9.22 -16.84
C GLN A 86 -2.41 10.24 -17.12
N MET A 87 -1.90 10.92 -16.09
CA MET A 87 -0.78 11.86 -16.25
C MET A 87 0.49 11.17 -16.79
N ILE A 88 0.78 9.97 -16.29
CA ILE A 88 1.92 9.19 -16.78
C ILE A 88 1.64 8.62 -18.18
N ALA A 89 0.44 8.10 -18.40
CA ALA A 89 0.05 7.54 -19.70
C ALA A 89 0.15 8.56 -20.84
N GLU A 90 -0.30 9.79 -20.60
CA GLU A 90 -0.20 10.90 -21.55
C GLU A 90 1.26 11.24 -21.89
N GLU A 91 2.11 11.37 -20.90
CA GLU A 91 3.53 11.70 -21.14
C GLU A 91 4.30 10.53 -21.76
N LEU A 92 3.90 9.29 -21.41
CA LEU A 92 4.47 8.08 -22.00
C LEU A 92 4.02 7.86 -23.45
N ASP A 93 2.92 8.49 -23.86
CA ASP A 93 2.29 8.39 -25.18
C ASP A 93 1.74 6.98 -25.45
N VAL A 94 1.02 6.44 -24.48
CA VAL A 94 0.38 5.12 -24.56
C VAL A 94 -1.13 5.22 -24.39
N PRO A 95 -1.92 4.35 -25.08
CA PRO A 95 -3.36 4.32 -24.90
C PRO A 95 -3.73 3.99 -23.45
N TRP A 96 -4.72 4.70 -22.91
CA TRP A 96 -5.25 4.43 -21.57
C TRP A 96 -5.70 2.97 -21.37
N ALA A 97 -6.21 2.35 -22.42
CA ALA A 97 -6.66 0.95 -22.37
C ALA A 97 -5.54 -0.06 -22.09
N ASP A 98 -4.28 0.32 -22.36
CA ASP A 98 -3.12 -0.55 -22.19
C ASP A 98 -2.43 -0.37 -20.83
N VAL A 99 -3.00 0.50 -19.97
CA VAL A 99 -2.42 0.84 -18.69
C VAL A 99 -3.22 0.18 -17.55
N ALA A 100 -2.52 -0.57 -16.72
CA ALA A 100 -3.00 -1.01 -15.42
C ALA A 100 -2.47 -0.08 -14.32
N PHE A 101 -3.13 -0.04 -13.16
CA PHE A 101 -2.60 0.64 -12.00
C PHE A 101 -2.68 -0.23 -10.74
N GLU A 102 -1.78 0.02 -9.82
CA GLU A 102 -1.76 -0.58 -8.49
C GLU A 102 -1.54 0.50 -7.44
N PHE A 103 -2.08 0.31 -6.23
CA PHE A 103 -1.73 1.22 -5.13
C PHE A 103 -0.35 0.87 -4.57
N ALA A 104 0.48 1.89 -4.49
CA ALA A 104 1.83 1.74 -3.98
C ALA A 104 1.83 1.35 -2.49
N SER A 105 2.70 0.42 -2.14
CA SER A 105 3.02 0.15 -0.73
C SER A 105 3.87 1.28 -0.16
N ALA A 106 3.82 1.49 1.16
CA ALA A 106 4.63 2.49 1.83
C ALA A 106 6.12 2.26 1.56
N HIS A 107 6.76 3.23 0.90
CA HIS A 107 8.17 3.20 0.55
C HIS A 107 8.74 4.61 0.44
N ASP A 108 10.01 4.79 0.84
CA ASP A 108 10.67 6.11 0.90
C ASP A 108 10.77 6.81 -0.47
N ALA A 109 10.75 6.05 -1.58
CA ALA A 109 10.78 6.59 -2.93
C ALA A 109 9.58 7.48 -3.27
N TYR A 110 8.45 7.32 -2.57
CA TYR A 110 7.26 8.15 -2.77
C TYR A 110 7.20 9.38 -1.86
N GLY A 111 8.16 9.51 -0.92
CA GLY A 111 8.13 10.59 0.06
C GLY A 111 6.93 10.48 1.00
N MET A 112 6.24 11.58 1.21
CA MET A 112 5.07 11.64 2.11
C MET A 112 3.80 11.17 1.41
N MET A 113 3.40 9.92 1.65
CA MET A 113 2.22 9.29 1.07
C MET A 113 0.94 9.70 1.84
N VAL A 114 0.63 11.00 1.84
CA VAL A 114 -0.58 11.55 2.50
C VAL A 114 -1.64 11.83 1.45
N THR A 115 -2.90 11.50 1.77
CA THR A 115 -4.07 11.86 0.96
C THR A 115 -4.99 12.72 1.81
N GLY A 116 -5.12 14.00 1.46
CA GLY A 116 -5.92 14.97 2.22
C GLY A 116 -5.83 16.37 1.63
N GLY A 117 -6.63 17.29 2.12
CA GLY A 117 -6.58 18.70 1.75
C GLY A 117 -6.84 19.01 0.27
N SER A 118 -7.36 18.07 -0.51
CA SER A 118 -7.54 18.19 -1.97
C SER A 118 -6.24 18.45 -2.75
N THR A 119 -5.10 18.03 -2.23
CA THR A 119 -3.77 18.33 -2.82
C THR A 119 -3.25 17.22 -3.73
N ALA A 120 -3.88 16.04 -3.79
CA ALA A 120 -3.35 14.87 -4.47
C ALA A 120 -2.92 15.13 -5.93
N VAL A 121 -3.78 15.77 -6.73
CA VAL A 121 -3.47 16.11 -8.11
C VAL A 121 -2.39 17.20 -8.19
N MET A 122 -2.51 18.24 -7.37
CA MET A 122 -1.57 19.37 -7.35
C MET A 122 -0.13 18.93 -7.01
N GLU A 123 0.02 18.08 -5.98
CA GLU A 123 1.32 17.57 -5.54
C GLU A 123 1.91 16.56 -6.53
N SER A 124 1.07 15.77 -7.19
CA SER A 124 1.51 14.72 -8.11
C SER A 124 1.69 15.20 -9.55
N TRP A 125 1.18 16.38 -9.91
CA TRP A 125 1.18 16.88 -11.29
C TRP A 125 2.57 16.86 -11.94
N GLU A 126 3.51 17.56 -11.37
CA GLU A 126 4.85 17.66 -11.92
C GLU A 126 5.64 16.34 -11.80
N PRO A 127 5.69 15.67 -10.62
CA PRO A 127 6.44 14.42 -10.49
C PRO A 127 5.98 13.31 -11.43
N LEU A 128 4.67 13.11 -11.60
CA LEU A 128 4.16 12.05 -12.44
C LEU A 128 4.37 12.33 -13.94
N ARG A 129 4.23 13.57 -14.37
CA ARG A 129 4.54 13.98 -15.75
C ARG A 129 6.02 13.79 -16.06
N GLN A 130 6.92 14.22 -15.18
CA GLN A 130 8.34 13.98 -15.33
C GLN A 130 8.68 12.48 -15.37
N ALA A 131 8.00 11.67 -14.55
CA ALA A 131 8.19 10.24 -14.54
C ALA A 131 7.82 9.58 -15.89
N GLY A 132 6.68 9.95 -16.47
CA GLY A 132 6.23 9.48 -17.78
C GLY A 132 7.15 9.94 -18.91
N ALA A 133 7.46 11.23 -18.96
CA ALA A 133 8.32 11.81 -19.99
C ALA A 133 9.75 11.22 -19.97
N THR A 134 10.31 11.03 -18.78
CA THR A 134 11.64 10.40 -18.62
C THR A 134 11.63 8.97 -19.12
N ALA A 135 10.62 8.18 -18.76
CA ALA A 135 10.49 6.81 -19.20
C ALA A 135 10.36 6.72 -20.73
N ARG A 136 9.53 7.58 -21.34
CA ARG A 136 9.41 7.68 -22.80
C ARG A 136 10.74 8.00 -23.47
N TRP A 137 11.47 8.96 -22.93
CA TRP A 137 12.79 9.30 -23.47
C TRP A 137 13.75 8.09 -23.38
N MET A 138 13.83 7.41 -22.25
CA MET A 138 14.68 6.23 -22.08
C MET A 138 14.33 5.09 -23.03
N LEU A 139 13.03 4.84 -23.25
CA LEU A 139 12.56 3.81 -24.20
C LEU A 139 12.87 4.15 -25.68
N ARG A 140 12.96 5.42 -26.01
CA ARG A 140 13.30 5.84 -27.38
C ARG A 140 14.79 5.81 -27.67
N GLU A 141 15.64 5.86 -26.66
CA GLU A 141 17.10 5.80 -26.77
C GLU A 141 17.64 4.35 -26.67
N ALA A 142 16.82 3.39 -26.21
CA ALA A 142 17.21 1.97 -26.07
C ALA A 142 17.08 1.22 -27.40
#